data_431df5b287a39c6fd5d0b3e0177731d2
#
_entry.id   431df5b287a39c6fd5d0b3e0177731d2
#
_cell.length_a   1.000
_cell.length_b   1.000
_cell.length_c   1.000
_cell.angle_alpha   90.00
_cell.angle_beta   90.00
_cell.angle_gamma   90.00
#
_symmetry.space_group_name_H-M   'P 1'
#
loop_
_entity.id
_entity.type
_entity.pdbx_description
1 polymer ?
#
loop_
_entity_poly.entity_id
_entity_poly.type
_entity_poly.pdbx_seq_one_letter_code
_entity_poly.pdbx_strand_id
1 'polypeptide(L)'
;MSATTLNERDTNVERGAVGTSHARIDGPIKLSGQAQYVGDLEVPGMLYAKVFRSPIAHGRITLLDVTAAEAMEGVVAVLVGSDLADIDPFYGHAIRDRPIVALDRVRFVGEPIAAVAAKTMAQAEAAARQIIVEFDELPIAANLDAALAPGAPIIHDGQTAAGFAHGLGKMPDREGNTCYSYELNTGDLGAVRA
;
A
#
# COMPACT_ATOMS: atom_id res chain seq x y z
N MET A 1 -24.32 33.95 57.40
CA MET A 1 -23.39 33.20 56.56
C MET A 1 -24.21 32.51 55.48
N SER A 2 -24.23 33.08 54.26
CA SER A 2 -25.06 32.59 53.17
C SER A 2 -24.33 31.45 52.45
N ALA A 3 -24.95 30.28 52.42
CA ALA A 3 -24.46 29.16 51.68
C ALA A 3 -24.69 29.45 50.18
N THR A 4 -23.63 29.71 49.46
CA THR A 4 -23.67 29.83 48.01
C THR A 4 -23.91 28.44 47.45
N THR A 5 -25.10 28.19 46.98
CA THR A 5 -25.46 26.97 46.20
C THR A 5 -24.76 27.01 44.88
N LEU A 6 -23.82 26.09 44.68
CA LEU A 6 -23.10 25.84 43.42
C LEU A 6 -23.98 25.19 42.33
N ASN A 7 -25.24 25.56 42.20
CA ASN A 7 -26.18 24.86 41.36
C ASN A 7 -26.86 25.71 40.26
N GLU A 8 -26.34 26.89 40.01
CA GLU A 8 -26.64 27.56 38.75
C GLU A 8 -25.45 27.38 37.78
N ARG A 9 -25.38 26.18 37.21
CA ARG A 9 -24.62 26.03 35.96
C ARG A 9 -25.31 26.91 34.97
N ASP A 10 -24.58 27.94 34.57
CA ASP A 10 -24.96 28.84 33.51
C ASP A 10 -25.37 28.02 32.28
N THR A 11 -26.68 27.92 32.03
CA THR A 11 -27.26 27.13 30.94
C THR A 11 -26.99 27.76 29.57
N ASN A 12 -26.32 28.92 29.56
CA ASN A 12 -25.90 29.66 28.35
C ASN A 12 -24.43 29.45 27.96
N VAL A 13 -23.70 28.59 28.61
CA VAL A 13 -22.43 28.14 28.06
C VAL A 13 -22.78 27.34 26.82
N GLU A 14 -22.44 27.86 25.65
CA GLU A 14 -22.46 27.11 24.39
C GLU A 14 -21.77 25.78 24.66
N ARG A 15 -22.55 24.72 24.70
CA ARG A 15 -22.02 23.38 24.94
C ARG A 15 -21.06 23.11 23.80
N GLY A 16 -19.77 23.00 24.09
CA GLY A 16 -18.77 22.58 23.12
C GLY A 16 -19.15 21.24 22.49
N ALA A 17 -18.45 20.82 21.47
CA ALA A 17 -18.73 19.60 20.73
C ALA A 17 -18.80 18.32 21.60
N VAL A 18 -18.18 18.34 22.78
CA VAL A 18 -18.17 17.23 23.73
C VAL A 18 -19.55 17.06 24.40
N GLY A 19 -20.11 15.86 24.29
CA GLY A 19 -21.41 15.51 24.88
C GLY A 19 -22.65 15.93 24.07
N THR A 20 -22.45 16.46 22.85
CA THR A 20 -23.54 16.75 21.90
C THR A 20 -23.43 15.86 20.66
N SER A 21 -24.61 15.42 20.19
CA SER A 21 -24.66 14.67 18.93
C SER A 21 -24.81 15.66 17.78
N HIS A 22 -23.73 15.84 17.03
CA HIS A 22 -23.75 16.65 15.82
C HIS A 22 -24.07 15.79 14.60
N ALA A 23 -24.93 16.31 13.71
CA ALA A 23 -25.17 15.67 12.43
C ALA A 23 -23.86 15.66 11.63
N ARG A 24 -23.58 14.52 10.98
CA ARG A 24 -22.43 14.39 10.12
C ARG A 24 -22.56 15.31 8.90
N ILE A 25 -21.59 16.21 8.66
CA ILE A 25 -21.63 17.24 7.63
C ILE A 25 -21.78 16.61 6.22
N ASP A 26 -21.08 15.50 5.98
CA ASP A 26 -21.08 14.78 4.70
C ASP A 26 -22.17 13.68 4.62
N GLY A 27 -22.98 13.52 5.68
CA GLY A 27 -24.02 12.51 5.75
C GLY A 27 -25.08 12.62 4.65
N PRO A 28 -25.72 13.78 4.45
CA PRO A 28 -26.77 13.95 3.46
C PRO A 28 -26.29 13.65 2.03
N ILE A 29 -25.13 14.16 1.63
CA ILE A 29 -24.60 13.94 0.27
C ILE A 29 -24.19 12.48 0.04
N LYS A 30 -23.72 11.77 1.07
CA LYS A 30 -23.41 10.33 0.98
C LYS A 30 -24.68 9.47 0.87
N LEU A 31 -25.69 9.79 1.68
CA LEU A 31 -26.94 9.05 1.68
C LEU A 31 -27.76 9.28 0.40
N SER A 32 -27.65 10.45 -0.22
CA SER A 32 -28.31 10.76 -1.48
C SER A 32 -27.57 10.24 -2.73
N GLY A 33 -26.38 9.67 -2.57
CA GLY A 33 -25.55 9.24 -3.70
C GLY A 33 -24.89 10.39 -4.46
N GLN A 34 -24.92 11.62 -3.92
CA GLN A 34 -24.31 12.80 -4.55
C GLN A 34 -22.83 13.02 -4.20
N ALA A 35 -22.32 12.23 -3.24
CA ALA A 35 -20.91 12.28 -2.89
C ALA A 35 -20.06 11.75 -4.06
N GLN A 36 -19.12 12.56 -4.51
CA GLN A 36 -18.16 12.17 -5.53
C GLN A 36 -16.88 11.66 -4.86
N TYR A 37 -16.43 10.51 -5.28
CA TYR A 37 -15.15 9.92 -4.90
C TYR A 37 -14.17 9.98 -6.07
N VAL A 38 -12.89 9.72 -5.81
CA VAL A 38 -11.86 9.74 -6.86
C VAL A 38 -12.21 8.82 -8.03
N GLY A 39 -12.82 7.66 -7.73
CA GLY A 39 -13.25 6.70 -8.76
C GLY A 39 -14.44 7.16 -9.63
N ASP A 40 -15.16 8.20 -9.21
CA ASP A 40 -16.32 8.76 -9.93
C ASP A 40 -15.93 9.97 -10.80
N LEU A 41 -14.64 10.38 -10.72
CA LEU A 41 -14.17 11.55 -11.46
C LEU A 41 -13.90 11.18 -12.92
N GLU A 42 -14.54 11.90 -13.82
CA GLU A 42 -14.29 11.79 -15.24
C GLU A 42 -13.68 13.10 -15.76
N VAL A 43 -12.51 12.99 -16.39
CA VAL A 43 -11.81 14.12 -16.98
C VAL A 43 -11.70 13.88 -18.49
N PRO A 44 -12.02 14.90 -19.34
CA PRO A 44 -11.90 14.75 -20.78
C PRO A 44 -10.50 14.25 -21.19
N GLY A 45 -10.45 13.13 -21.93
CA GLY A 45 -9.22 12.53 -22.40
C GLY A 45 -8.48 11.67 -21.37
N MET A 46 -9.05 11.42 -20.18
CA MET A 46 -8.45 10.49 -19.23
C MET A 46 -8.33 9.08 -19.79
N LEU A 47 -7.36 8.35 -19.32
CA LEU A 47 -7.16 6.93 -19.60
C LEU A 47 -7.59 6.09 -18.41
N TYR A 48 -8.01 4.88 -18.71
CA TYR A 48 -8.36 3.88 -17.71
C TYR A 48 -7.19 2.90 -17.56
N ALA A 49 -6.83 2.61 -16.32
CA ALA A 49 -5.73 1.69 -16.05
C ALA A 49 -6.21 0.39 -15.43
N LYS A 50 -5.63 -0.72 -15.90
CA LYS A 50 -5.80 -2.05 -15.29
C LYS A 50 -4.45 -2.64 -14.95
N VAL A 51 -4.31 -3.06 -13.69
CA VAL A 51 -3.09 -3.70 -13.20
C VAL A 51 -3.19 -5.21 -13.40
N PHE A 52 -2.19 -5.79 -14.06
CA PHE A 52 -1.97 -7.23 -14.11
C PHE A 52 -1.17 -7.66 -12.89
N ARG A 53 -1.69 -8.66 -12.17
CA ARG A 53 -1.18 -9.05 -10.85
C ARG A 53 -0.73 -10.50 -10.81
N SER A 54 0.24 -10.77 -9.93
CA SER A 54 0.75 -12.11 -9.70
C SER A 54 -0.33 -13.10 -9.24
N PRO A 55 -0.45 -14.26 -9.88
CA PRO A 55 -1.29 -15.36 -9.40
C PRO A 55 -0.58 -16.23 -8.35
N ILE A 56 0.75 -16.11 -8.20
CA ILE A 56 1.57 -16.92 -7.30
C ILE A 56 2.12 -16.11 -6.13
N ALA A 57 2.50 -16.81 -5.07
CA ALA A 57 2.95 -16.18 -3.82
C ALA A 57 4.42 -15.75 -3.85
N HIS A 58 5.30 -16.50 -4.50
CA HIS A 58 6.73 -16.17 -4.62
C HIS A 58 7.32 -16.85 -5.84
N GLY A 59 7.97 -16.09 -6.68
CA GLY A 59 8.60 -16.62 -7.88
C GLY A 59 9.40 -15.57 -8.62
N ARG A 60 10.41 -16.02 -9.35
CA ARG A 60 11.18 -15.21 -10.28
C ARG A 60 10.43 -15.15 -11.62
N ILE A 61 10.30 -13.97 -12.19
CA ILE A 61 9.71 -13.79 -13.52
C ILE A 61 10.75 -14.25 -14.55
N THR A 62 10.41 -15.29 -15.30
CA THR A 62 11.29 -15.84 -16.36
C THR A 62 10.89 -15.36 -17.74
N LEU A 63 9.60 -15.06 -17.92
CA LEU A 63 9.06 -14.45 -19.15
C LEU A 63 7.97 -13.44 -18.74
N LEU A 64 7.98 -12.29 -19.38
CA LEU A 64 6.88 -11.33 -19.37
C LEU A 64 6.70 -10.81 -20.80
N ASP A 65 5.64 -11.25 -21.46
CA ASP A 65 5.30 -10.83 -22.82
C ASP A 65 4.03 -9.97 -22.79
N VAL A 66 4.16 -8.72 -23.16
CA VAL A 66 3.10 -7.73 -23.22
C VAL A 66 2.74 -7.34 -24.66
N THR A 67 3.41 -7.93 -25.67
CA THR A 67 3.28 -7.57 -27.09
C THR A 67 1.84 -7.61 -27.58
N ALA A 68 1.11 -8.67 -27.22
CA ALA A 68 -0.29 -8.82 -27.61
C ALA A 68 -1.18 -7.75 -26.94
N ALA A 69 -0.89 -7.36 -25.69
CA ALA A 69 -1.62 -6.32 -24.98
C ALA A 69 -1.36 -4.94 -25.60
N GLU A 70 -0.12 -4.63 -25.95
CA GLU A 70 0.26 -3.36 -26.60
C GLU A 70 -0.36 -3.18 -27.97
N ALA A 71 -0.51 -4.29 -28.73
CA ALA A 71 -1.10 -4.27 -30.06
C ALA A 71 -2.62 -4.10 -30.08
N MET A 72 -3.29 -4.14 -28.93
CA MET A 72 -4.75 -4.04 -28.87
C MET A 72 -5.26 -2.63 -29.15
N GLU A 73 -6.35 -2.55 -29.89
CA GLU A 73 -7.01 -1.28 -30.18
C GLU A 73 -7.43 -0.55 -28.89
N GLY A 74 -7.06 0.73 -28.82
CA GLY A 74 -7.41 1.60 -27.69
C GLY A 74 -6.41 1.54 -26.52
N VAL A 75 -5.45 0.64 -26.53
CA VAL A 75 -4.31 0.65 -25.61
C VAL A 75 -3.39 1.81 -25.98
N VAL A 76 -2.95 2.54 -24.98
CA VAL A 76 -2.07 3.71 -25.11
C VAL A 76 -0.67 3.40 -24.60
N ALA A 77 -0.59 2.65 -23.50
CA ALA A 77 0.69 2.23 -22.92
C ALA A 77 0.54 0.98 -22.07
N VAL A 78 1.61 0.21 -21.96
CA VAL A 78 1.78 -0.86 -20.98
C VAL A 78 3.04 -0.56 -20.19
N LEU A 79 2.93 -0.46 -18.88
CA LEU A 79 4.05 -0.24 -17.96
C LEU A 79 4.52 -1.58 -17.43
N VAL A 80 5.82 -1.85 -17.51
CA VAL A 80 6.51 -3.03 -16.95
C VAL A 80 7.74 -2.63 -16.15
N GLY A 81 8.35 -3.57 -15.44
CA GLY A 81 9.51 -3.30 -14.57
C GLY A 81 10.71 -2.69 -15.30
N SER A 82 10.96 -3.05 -16.56
CA SER A 82 12.06 -2.49 -17.37
C SER A 82 11.92 -1.00 -17.68
N ASP A 83 10.69 -0.48 -17.69
CA ASP A 83 10.43 0.94 -17.96
C ASP A 83 10.81 1.85 -16.77
N LEU A 84 11.11 1.25 -15.61
CA LEU A 84 11.47 1.93 -14.39
C LEU A 84 12.99 2.06 -14.18
N ALA A 85 13.80 1.69 -15.19
CA ALA A 85 15.27 1.64 -15.06
C ALA A 85 15.92 2.98 -14.69
N ASP A 86 15.33 4.09 -15.13
CA ASP A 86 15.88 5.44 -14.95
C ASP A 86 15.33 6.18 -13.71
N ILE A 87 14.46 5.53 -12.94
CA ILE A 87 13.86 6.11 -11.74
C ILE A 87 14.00 5.16 -10.54
N ASP A 88 13.85 5.71 -9.32
CA ASP A 88 13.70 4.85 -8.15
C ASP A 88 12.32 4.18 -8.17
N PRO A 89 12.24 2.87 -8.41
CA PRO A 89 10.97 2.18 -8.57
C PRO A 89 10.25 1.90 -7.25
N PHE A 90 10.93 2.13 -6.11
CA PHE A 90 10.41 1.72 -4.81
C PHE A 90 9.59 2.80 -4.13
N TYR A 91 8.49 2.39 -3.53
CA TYR A 91 7.65 3.22 -2.68
C TYR A 91 7.33 2.53 -1.35
N GLY A 92 6.84 3.30 -0.41
CA GLY A 92 6.42 2.84 0.90
C GLY A 92 6.30 4.00 1.87
N HIS A 93 5.39 3.92 2.82
CA HIS A 93 5.16 5.01 3.77
C HIS A 93 6.28 5.10 4.82
N ALA A 94 6.60 4.00 5.47
CA ALA A 94 7.68 3.92 6.45
C ALA A 94 8.93 3.28 5.84
N ILE A 95 8.76 2.21 5.08
CA ILE A 95 9.82 1.45 4.44
C ILE A 95 9.54 1.43 2.93
N ARG A 96 10.51 1.86 2.14
CA ARG A 96 10.43 1.89 0.69
C ARG A 96 10.97 0.58 0.12
N ASP A 97 10.18 -0.48 0.18
CA ASP A 97 10.56 -1.82 -0.25
C ASP A 97 9.60 -2.45 -1.26
N ARG A 98 8.58 -1.70 -1.68
CA ARG A 98 7.61 -2.15 -2.69
C ARG A 98 7.93 -1.49 -4.01
N PRO A 99 8.23 -2.24 -5.08
CA PRO A 99 8.33 -1.66 -6.40
C PRO A 99 6.93 -1.30 -6.93
N ILE A 100 6.86 -0.31 -7.81
CA ILE A 100 5.64 0.13 -8.50
C ILE A 100 5.00 -1.05 -9.25
N VAL A 101 5.82 -1.80 -9.97
CA VAL A 101 5.54 -3.12 -10.54
C VAL A 101 6.74 -4.02 -10.29
N ALA A 102 6.54 -5.33 -10.26
CA ALA A 102 7.61 -6.30 -10.04
C ALA A 102 8.74 -6.13 -11.06
N LEU A 103 9.98 -6.12 -10.57
CA LEU A 103 11.17 -5.91 -11.40
C LEU A 103 11.68 -7.25 -11.95
N ASP A 104 11.95 -8.20 -11.06
CA ASP A 104 12.54 -9.50 -11.38
C ASP A 104 11.81 -10.69 -10.74
N ARG A 105 11.03 -10.42 -9.71
CA ARG A 105 10.30 -11.45 -8.96
C ARG A 105 9.05 -10.89 -8.31
N VAL A 106 8.14 -11.80 -7.98
CA VAL A 106 6.95 -11.54 -7.17
C VAL A 106 7.12 -12.14 -5.79
N ARG A 107 6.57 -11.46 -4.77
CA ARG A 107 6.75 -11.79 -3.34
C ARG A 107 5.47 -12.08 -2.61
N PHE A 108 4.32 -11.84 -3.26
CA PHE A 108 3.00 -12.15 -2.72
C PHE A 108 1.97 -12.25 -3.86
N VAL A 109 0.89 -13.01 -3.60
CA VAL A 109 -0.26 -13.08 -4.51
C VAL A 109 -0.88 -11.69 -4.65
N GLY A 110 -1.05 -11.25 -5.90
CA GLY A 110 -1.60 -9.93 -6.18
C GLY A 110 -0.56 -8.81 -6.32
N GLU A 111 0.74 -9.11 -6.22
CA GLU A 111 1.79 -8.11 -6.51
C GLU A 111 1.63 -7.59 -7.95
N PRO A 112 1.67 -6.26 -8.19
CA PRO A 112 1.62 -5.70 -9.52
C PRO A 112 2.80 -6.19 -10.37
N ILE A 113 2.52 -6.67 -11.59
CA ILE A 113 3.56 -7.09 -12.56
C ILE A 113 3.61 -6.13 -13.73
N ALA A 114 2.44 -5.70 -14.21
CA ALA A 114 2.31 -4.74 -15.29
C ALA A 114 1.06 -3.88 -15.10
N ALA A 115 1.00 -2.73 -15.77
CA ALA A 115 -0.19 -1.89 -15.79
C ALA A 115 -0.50 -1.45 -17.22
N VAL A 116 -1.73 -1.68 -17.67
CA VAL A 116 -2.21 -1.28 -18.99
C VAL A 116 -3.02 -0.01 -18.88
N ALA A 117 -2.72 0.99 -19.70
CA ALA A 117 -3.51 2.20 -19.87
C ALA A 117 -4.22 2.19 -21.22
N ALA A 118 -5.55 2.35 -21.24
CA ALA A 118 -6.36 2.33 -22.45
C ALA A 118 -7.45 3.41 -22.43
N LYS A 119 -8.09 3.64 -23.57
CA LYS A 119 -9.14 4.65 -23.72
C LYS A 119 -10.43 4.34 -22.96
N THR A 120 -10.67 3.05 -22.68
CA THR A 120 -11.81 2.59 -21.89
C THR A 120 -11.38 1.51 -20.90
N MET A 121 -12.12 1.35 -19.80
CA MET A 121 -11.87 0.29 -18.81
C MET A 121 -11.96 -1.10 -19.45
N ALA A 122 -12.94 -1.33 -20.32
CA ALA A 122 -13.11 -2.61 -21.00
C ALA A 122 -11.89 -2.97 -21.87
N GLN A 123 -11.31 -1.99 -22.56
CA GLN A 123 -10.08 -2.20 -23.34
C GLN A 123 -8.88 -2.49 -22.44
N ALA A 124 -8.72 -1.75 -21.34
CA ALA A 124 -7.65 -1.99 -20.38
C ALA A 124 -7.74 -3.41 -19.77
N GLU A 125 -8.95 -3.86 -19.41
CA GLU A 125 -9.18 -5.20 -18.89
C GLU A 125 -8.94 -6.30 -19.92
N ALA A 126 -9.40 -6.10 -21.16
CA ALA A 126 -9.18 -7.05 -22.23
C ALA A 126 -7.68 -7.19 -22.54
N ALA A 127 -6.96 -6.09 -22.61
CA ALA A 127 -5.52 -6.08 -22.87
C ALA A 127 -4.73 -6.71 -21.72
N ALA A 128 -5.07 -6.42 -20.47
CA ALA A 128 -4.42 -7.05 -19.32
C ALA A 128 -4.53 -8.59 -19.33
N ARG A 129 -5.60 -9.15 -19.91
CA ARG A 129 -5.77 -10.61 -20.07
C ARG A 129 -4.88 -11.22 -21.16
N GLN A 130 -4.29 -10.41 -22.05
CA GLN A 130 -3.38 -10.86 -23.09
C GLN A 130 -1.92 -10.91 -22.62
N ILE A 131 -1.63 -10.42 -21.42
CA ILE A 131 -0.29 -10.48 -20.85
C ILE A 131 0.04 -11.92 -20.49
N ILE A 132 1.19 -12.39 -20.98
CA ILE A 132 1.73 -13.72 -20.66
C ILE A 132 2.87 -13.54 -19.68
N VAL A 133 2.88 -14.34 -18.62
CA VAL A 133 3.94 -14.37 -17.63
C VAL A 133 4.27 -15.82 -17.28
N GLU A 134 5.57 -16.12 -17.19
CA GLU A 134 6.08 -17.40 -16.68
C GLU A 134 6.92 -17.16 -15.43
N PHE A 135 6.91 -18.13 -14.53
CA PHE A 135 7.62 -18.04 -13.28
C PHE A 135 8.46 -19.28 -13.00
N ASP A 136 9.59 -19.04 -12.37
CA ASP A 136 10.31 -20.05 -11.62
C ASP A 136 9.90 -19.88 -10.15
N GLU A 137 9.05 -20.79 -9.65
CA GLU A 137 8.49 -20.69 -8.31
C GLU A 137 9.56 -20.85 -7.24
N LEU A 138 9.50 -20.02 -6.21
CA LEU A 138 10.44 -19.99 -5.10
C LEU A 138 9.76 -20.44 -3.80
N PRO A 139 10.55 -20.91 -2.81
CA PRO A 139 10.00 -21.26 -1.50
C PRO A 139 9.24 -20.11 -0.86
N ILE A 140 8.16 -20.44 -0.18
CA ILE A 140 7.21 -19.49 0.41
C ILE A 140 7.41 -19.42 1.93
N ALA A 141 7.40 -18.20 2.48
CA ALA A 141 7.23 -17.97 3.91
C ALA A 141 5.76 -17.55 4.17
N ALA A 142 4.90 -18.54 4.43
CA ALA A 142 3.45 -18.33 4.46
C ALA A 142 2.93 -17.62 5.73
N ASN A 143 3.72 -17.57 6.80
CA ASN A 143 3.38 -16.94 8.07
C ASN A 143 4.63 -16.45 8.79
N LEU A 144 4.43 -15.76 9.91
CA LEU A 144 5.50 -15.16 10.69
C LEU A 144 6.52 -16.21 11.20
N ASP A 145 6.03 -17.32 11.72
CA ASP A 145 6.91 -18.37 12.26
C ASP A 145 7.78 -18.98 11.15
N ALA A 146 7.18 -19.25 9.99
CA ALA A 146 7.90 -19.74 8.82
C ALA A 146 8.92 -18.72 8.30
N ALA A 147 8.61 -17.42 8.36
CA ALA A 147 9.50 -16.36 7.91
C ALA A 147 10.71 -16.15 8.86
N LEU A 148 10.55 -16.43 10.14
CA LEU A 148 11.60 -16.29 11.16
C LEU A 148 12.36 -17.60 11.45
N ALA A 149 11.94 -18.71 10.88
CA ALA A 149 12.58 -20.00 11.07
C ALA A 149 14.02 -20.00 10.51
N PRO A 150 14.94 -20.77 11.13
CA PRO A 150 16.28 -20.97 10.57
C PRO A 150 16.21 -21.51 9.14
N GLY A 151 16.89 -20.87 8.20
CA GLY A 151 16.88 -21.23 6.79
C GLY A 151 15.63 -20.81 6.01
N ALA A 152 14.78 -19.95 6.58
CA ALA A 152 13.65 -19.38 5.87
C ALA A 152 14.08 -18.67 4.57
N PRO A 153 13.28 -18.73 3.51
CA PRO A 153 13.55 -17.98 2.28
C PRO A 153 13.54 -16.49 2.58
N ILE A 154 14.56 -15.78 2.08
CA ILE A 154 14.63 -14.31 2.20
C ILE A 154 13.74 -13.69 1.15
N ILE A 155 12.72 -12.95 1.58
CA ILE A 155 11.72 -12.36 0.70
C ILE A 155 12.23 -11.07 0.04
N HIS A 156 12.97 -10.23 0.79
CA HIS A 156 13.52 -8.96 0.32
C HIS A 156 15.05 -8.99 0.34
N ASP A 157 15.65 -9.86 -0.49
CA ASP A 157 17.09 -9.94 -0.65
C ASP A 157 17.63 -8.78 -1.51
N GLY A 158 18.71 -8.17 -1.07
CA GLY A 158 19.42 -7.12 -1.80
C GLY A 158 18.65 -5.82 -2.05
N GLN A 159 17.39 -5.74 -1.67
CA GLN A 159 16.56 -4.55 -1.79
C GLN A 159 16.47 -3.86 -0.44
N THR A 160 17.48 -3.11 -0.11
CA THR A 160 17.42 -2.21 1.03
C THR A 160 16.76 -0.93 0.60
N ALA A 161 15.61 -0.66 1.17
CA ALA A 161 15.06 0.69 1.10
C ALA A 161 16.14 1.66 1.57
N ALA A 162 16.39 2.69 0.80
CA ALA A 162 17.41 3.69 1.10
C ALA A 162 17.07 4.59 2.31
N GLY A 163 16.36 4.07 3.30
CA GLY A 163 15.97 4.75 4.53
C GLY A 163 14.48 4.77 4.77
N PHE A 164 14.08 5.31 5.91
CA PHE A 164 12.69 5.61 6.21
C PHE A 164 12.21 6.77 5.34
N ALA A 165 10.98 6.67 4.84
CA ALA A 165 10.30 7.82 4.30
C ALA A 165 10.27 8.93 5.37
N HIS A 166 10.45 10.17 4.94
CA HIS A 166 10.38 11.36 5.80
C HIS A 166 11.45 11.52 6.89
N GLY A 167 12.66 11.04 6.67
CA GLY A 167 13.80 11.41 7.53
C GLY A 167 13.82 10.76 8.92
N LEU A 168 13.12 9.67 9.11
CA LEU A 168 13.13 8.92 10.38
C LEU A 168 14.46 8.17 10.65
N GLY A 169 15.50 8.50 9.90
CA GLY A 169 16.83 7.93 10.06
C GLY A 169 17.15 6.81 9.07
N LYS A 170 18.33 6.23 9.22
CA LYS A 170 18.79 5.10 8.42
C LYS A 170 18.15 3.83 8.97
N MET A 171 17.56 3.01 8.09
CA MET A 171 17.13 1.67 8.48
C MET A 171 18.32 0.85 8.97
N PRO A 172 18.18 0.12 10.08
CA PRO A 172 19.17 -0.87 10.44
C PRO A 172 19.26 -1.96 9.35
N ASP A 173 20.42 -2.60 9.25
CA ASP A 173 20.60 -3.73 8.36
C ASP A 173 19.55 -4.81 8.70
N ARG A 174 18.88 -5.32 7.67
CA ARG A 174 17.89 -6.38 7.86
C ARG A 174 18.60 -7.69 8.19
N GLU A 175 18.17 -8.33 9.24
CA GLU A 175 18.55 -9.70 9.56
C GLU A 175 17.43 -10.64 9.11
N GLY A 176 17.69 -11.40 8.05
CA GLY A 176 16.71 -12.31 7.47
C GLY A 176 15.47 -11.58 6.97
N ASN A 177 14.30 -12.04 7.39
CA ASN A 177 13.01 -11.43 7.07
C ASN A 177 12.52 -10.42 8.12
N THR A 178 13.35 -10.08 9.12
CA THR A 178 13.01 -9.05 10.10
C THR A 178 13.03 -7.69 9.45
N CYS A 179 11.88 -7.07 9.37
CA CYS A 179 11.71 -5.77 8.73
C CYS A 179 12.29 -4.64 9.59
N TYR A 180 11.98 -4.67 10.87
CA TYR A 180 12.39 -3.67 11.86
C TYR A 180 12.32 -4.25 13.26
N SER A 181 13.25 -3.87 14.13
CA SER A 181 13.23 -4.19 15.55
C SER A 181 13.51 -2.93 16.35
N TYR A 182 12.74 -2.71 17.41
CA TYR A 182 12.98 -1.60 18.33
C TYR A 182 12.69 -2.06 19.77
N GLU A 183 13.37 -1.42 20.69
CA GLU A 183 13.15 -1.61 22.11
C GLU A 183 12.66 -0.30 22.71
N LEU A 184 11.53 -0.34 23.40
CA LEU A 184 10.96 0.81 24.10
C LEU A 184 11.05 0.59 25.60
N ASN A 185 11.92 1.33 26.26
CA ASN A 185 12.08 1.32 27.70
C ASN A 185 11.50 2.61 28.29
N THR A 186 10.52 2.49 29.20
CA THR A 186 9.94 3.62 29.94
C THR A 186 10.08 3.37 31.42
N GLY A 187 10.57 4.39 32.16
CA GLY A 187 10.81 4.29 33.58
C GLY A 187 12.10 3.56 33.96
N ASP A 188 12.32 3.42 35.26
CA ASP A 188 13.48 2.71 35.82
C ASP A 188 13.10 1.24 36.12
N LEU A 189 13.52 0.33 35.27
CA LEU A 189 13.30 -1.11 35.46
C LEU A 189 14.03 -1.67 36.68
N GLY A 190 15.09 -1.01 37.15
CA GLY A 190 15.81 -1.36 38.37
C GLY A 190 14.96 -1.10 39.63
N ALA A 191 14.21 -0.01 39.63
CA ALA A 191 13.34 0.35 40.76
C ALA A 191 12.13 -0.58 40.91
N VAL A 192 11.72 -1.28 39.87
CA VAL A 192 10.58 -2.23 39.91
C VAL A 192 10.97 -3.60 40.45
N ARG A 193 12.26 -3.95 40.42
CA ARG A 193 12.79 -5.25 40.86
C ARG A 193 13.38 -5.22 42.27
N ALA A 194 13.36 -4.07 42.92
CA ALA A 194 13.76 -3.89 44.30
C ALA A 194 12.54 -3.88 45.25
#